data_7346320f95d13b605f83b8c0c1a81ada
#
_entry.id   7346320f95d13b605f83b8c0c1a81ada
#
_cell.length_a   1.000
_cell.length_b   1.000
_cell.length_c   1.000
_cell.angle_alpha   90.00
_cell.angle_beta   90.00
_cell.angle_gamma   90.00
#
_symmetry.space_group_name_H-M   'P 1'
#
loop_
_entity.id
_entity.type
_entity.pdbx_description
1 polymer ?
#
loop_
_entity_poly.entity_id
_entity_poly.type
_entity_poly.pdbx_seq_one_letter_code
_entity_poly.pdbx_strand_id
1 'polypeptide(L)'
;ALVEQRELTQWFLRITDFAQELLDALDTLDRWPDRVRLMQRNWIGRSEGLEVLFELSKASAKASAVPTVKVYTTRPDTLFGAAFLALSPDHPLSARLAEGDARVAAFIAECKRGGTSAEVIETQEKLGYDTGLTVVHPLDETLTVPVYIANFVLMDYGTGAIFGCPAHDQRDLDFARKYGLPVKPVVLPPDTDPAAFAIGTEAYDGEGTLFNSGFLDGMSIADAKEAVARRLERFRVEDQPQGTRRVNFRLRDWGISRQRYWGCPIPVIHCTTCGPVPVPRDQLPVQLPDDVTFDRPGNPLDRAKAWRDVPCPKCGAPARRETDTMDTFVDSSWYFLRYASDSAERPLDKQAVAHWLPVDQYIGGIEHAILHLLYSRFFTRALKACGRVDVTEPFAGLFTQGMIVHETYKDPAGRWLFPEEVKLLGDGKAVKIDTGEPVTVGPPEKMSKSKKNVVPPEVVADTYGVDCARWFMLSDTPPERDSEWTQAGIEGAWRFVQRVWRLVGDALELGAPAGTPFPPA
;
A
#
# COMPACT_ATOMS: atom_id res chain seq x y z
N ALA A 1 0.08 -9.14 23.07
CA ALA A 1 -0.99 -8.15 23.28
C ALA A 1 -2.06 -8.38 22.21
N LEU A 2 -3.33 -8.27 22.57
CA LEU A 2 -4.42 -8.29 21.60
C LEU A 2 -4.31 -7.02 20.75
N VAL A 3 -4.42 -7.17 19.42
CA VAL A 3 -4.51 -6.05 18.48
C VAL A 3 -5.97 -5.58 18.49
N GLU A 4 -6.19 -4.28 18.70
CA GLU A 4 -7.51 -3.67 18.71
C GLU A 4 -7.57 -2.56 17.66
N GLN A 5 -8.72 -2.39 17.02
CA GLN A 5 -9.02 -1.21 16.22
C GLN A 5 -9.44 -0.07 17.15
N ARG A 6 -8.81 1.09 16.98
CA ARG A 6 -9.17 2.32 17.69
C ARG A 6 -9.20 3.50 16.73
N GLU A 7 -10.10 4.42 16.97
CA GLU A 7 -10.06 5.73 16.32
C GLU A 7 -8.95 6.56 16.95
N LEU A 8 -8.05 7.07 16.12
CA LEU A 8 -6.96 7.94 16.51
C LEU A 8 -7.04 9.23 15.70
N THR A 9 -6.97 10.36 16.37
CA THR A 9 -6.77 11.65 15.71
C THR A 9 -5.32 11.77 15.31
N GLN A 10 -5.05 11.83 14.01
CA GLN A 10 -3.70 11.82 13.46
C GLN A 10 -3.54 12.87 12.36
N TRP A 11 -2.30 13.20 12.02
CA TRP A 11 -1.94 14.09 10.93
C TRP A 11 -1.76 13.30 9.65
N PHE A 12 -2.35 13.83 8.56
CA PHE A 12 -2.25 13.27 7.21
C PHE A 12 -1.77 14.32 6.24
N LEU A 13 -0.94 13.90 5.30
CA LEU A 13 -0.63 14.67 4.10
C LEU A 13 -1.57 14.20 2.98
N ARG A 14 -2.26 15.15 2.34
CA ARG A 14 -3.26 14.87 1.31
C ARG A 14 -2.62 14.52 -0.03
N ILE A 15 -1.97 13.37 -0.09
CA ILE A 15 -1.39 12.84 -1.33
C ILE A 15 -2.48 12.53 -2.37
N THR A 16 -3.71 12.28 -1.94
CA THR A 16 -4.84 12.02 -2.82
C THR A 16 -5.22 13.22 -3.68
N ASP A 17 -4.99 14.45 -3.21
CA ASP A 17 -5.18 15.67 -4.01
C ASP A 17 -4.27 15.72 -5.25
N PHE A 18 -3.17 14.98 -5.24
CA PHE A 18 -2.19 14.88 -6.32
C PHE A 18 -2.28 13.55 -7.10
N ALA A 19 -3.25 12.68 -6.81
CA ALA A 19 -3.31 11.33 -7.35
C ALA A 19 -3.34 11.31 -8.89
N GLN A 20 -4.16 12.16 -9.52
CA GLN A 20 -4.25 12.25 -10.98
C GLN A 20 -2.93 12.79 -11.58
N GLU A 21 -2.38 13.86 -11.02
CA GLU A 21 -1.13 14.44 -11.49
C GLU A 21 0.06 13.47 -11.36
N LEU A 22 0.13 12.73 -10.23
CA LEU A 22 1.13 11.69 -10.02
C LEU A 22 0.99 10.55 -11.04
N LEU A 23 -0.25 10.19 -11.39
CA LEU A 23 -0.53 9.15 -12.37
C LEU A 23 -0.13 9.58 -13.79
N ASP A 24 -0.60 10.74 -14.23
CA ASP A 24 -0.35 11.24 -15.59
C ASP A 24 1.15 11.44 -15.85
N ALA A 25 1.87 11.94 -14.85
CA ALA A 25 3.29 12.15 -14.96
C ALA A 25 4.13 10.87 -15.09
N LEU A 26 3.58 9.69 -14.75
CA LEU A 26 4.29 8.41 -15.00
C LEU A 26 4.63 8.20 -16.47
N ASP A 27 3.83 8.76 -17.38
CA ASP A 27 4.03 8.62 -18.82
C ASP A 27 5.18 9.51 -19.33
N THR A 28 5.68 10.43 -18.51
CA THR A 28 6.83 11.31 -18.82
C THR A 28 8.15 10.81 -18.22
N LEU A 29 8.10 9.74 -17.42
CA LEU A 29 9.27 9.17 -16.75
C LEU A 29 9.97 8.12 -17.61
N ASP A 30 10.46 8.50 -18.78
CA ASP A 30 11.02 7.59 -19.79
C ASP A 30 12.25 6.81 -19.31
N ARG A 31 13.02 7.40 -18.37
CA ARG A 31 14.23 6.80 -17.80
C ARG A 31 13.97 6.05 -16.49
N TRP A 32 12.70 5.76 -16.21
CA TRP A 32 12.31 4.92 -15.08
C TRP A 32 11.95 3.50 -15.56
N PRO A 33 12.31 2.44 -14.81
CA PRO A 33 11.92 1.07 -15.13
C PRO A 33 10.39 0.93 -15.25
N ASP A 34 9.93 0.25 -16.30
CA ASP A 34 8.49 0.01 -16.55
C ASP A 34 7.79 -0.65 -15.34
N ARG A 35 8.51 -1.58 -14.69
CA ARG A 35 8.00 -2.27 -13.50
C ARG A 35 7.66 -1.29 -12.38
N VAL A 36 8.50 -0.29 -12.12
CA VAL A 36 8.24 0.72 -11.08
C VAL A 36 7.07 1.61 -11.46
N ARG A 37 7.00 2.06 -12.72
CA ARG A 37 5.87 2.85 -13.25
C ARG A 37 4.56 2.07 -13.11
N LEU A 38 4.56 0.78 -13.45
CA LEU A 38 3.39 -0.09 -13.30
C LEU A 38 3.00 -0.27 -11.82
N MET A 39 3.98 -0.49 -10.93
CA MET A 39 3.70 -0.61 -9.50
C MET A 39 3.05 0.66 -8.94
N GLN A 40 3.54 1.84 -9.30
CA GLN A 40 2.94 3.10 -8.87
C GLN A 40 1.54 3.30 -9.48
N ARG A 41 1.36 3.03 -10.78
CA ARG A 41 0.06 3.09 -11.46
C ARG A 41 -0.99 2.22 -10.74
N ASN A 42 -0.61 0.99 -10.44
CA ASN A 42 -1.49 0.04 -9.74
C ASN A 42 -1.75 0.47 -8.29
N TRP A 43 -0.77 1.08 -7.61
CA TRP A 43 -0.94 1.56 -6.23
C TRP A 43 -1.85 2.78 -6.15
N ILE A 44 -1.66 3.75 -7.05
CA ILE A 44 -2.56 4.91 -7.20
C ILE A 44 -3.97 4.42 -7.52
N GLY A 45 -4.09 3.43 -8.39
CA GLY A 45 -5.32 2.65 -8.61
C GLY A 45 -6.50 3.51 -8.99
N ARG A 46 -6.35 4.33 -10.08
CA ARG A 46 -7.44 5.09 -10.65
C ARG A 46 -8.53 4.15 -11.19
N SER A 47 -9.75 4.36 -10.77
CA SER A 47 -10.91 3.64 -11.25
C SER A 47 -12.01 4.60 -11.68
N GLU A 48 -12.63 4.31 -12.81
CA GLU A 48 -13.84 4.99 -13.27
C GLU A 48 -15.04 4.12 -12.93
N GLY A 49 -16.06 4.74 -12.38
CA GLY A 49 -17.26 4.02 -11.97
C GLY A 49 -18.48 4.93 -11.85
N LEU A 50 -19.50 4.37 -11.27
CA LEU A 50 -20.79 5.03 -11.05
C LEU A 50 -21.14 4.98 -9.57
N GLU A 51 -21.44 6.12 -8.98
CA GLU A 51 -22.21 6.19 -7.74
C GLU A 51 -23.68 6.00 -8.09
N VAL A 52 -24.34 5.04 -7.45
CA VAL A 52 -25.75 4.70 -7.66
C VAL A 52 -26.50 4.86 -6.35
N LEU A 53 -27.60 5.60 -6.39
CA LEU A 53 -28.55 5.70 -5.27
C LEU A 53 -29.56 4.57 -5.36
N PHE A 54 -29.53 3.69 -4.38
CA PHE A 54 -30.56 2.67 -4.18
C PHE A 54 -31.60 3.19 -3.20
N GLU A 55 -32.86 3.26 -3.62
CA GLU A 55 -33.96 3.63 -2.72
C GLU A 55 -34.27 2.47 -1.79
N LEU A 56 -34.40 2.72 -0.50
CA LEU A 56 -34.95 1.74 0.41
C LEU A 56 -36.44 1.51 0.11
N SER A 57 -36.89 0.27 0.22
CA SER A 57 -38.33 0.00 0.13
C SER A 57 -39.10 0.86 1.15
N LYS A 58 -40.36 1.18 0.87
CA LYS A 58 -41.17 2.06 1.75
C LYS A 58 -41.17 1.61 3.21
N ALA A 59 -41.24 0.30 3.45
CA ALA A 59 -41.17 -0.26 4.80
C ALA A 59 -39.78 -0.05 5.44
N SER A 60 -38.72 -0.31 4.70
CA SER A 60 -37.33 -0.16 5.15
C SER A 60 -36.96 1.30 5.38
N ALA A 61 -37.34 2.21 4.50
CA ALA A 61 -37.14 3.65 4.66
C ALA A 61 -37.82 4.20 5.93
N LYS A 62 -39.02 3.73 6.22
CA LYS A 62 -39.74 4.11 7.47
C LYS A 62 -39.05 3.54 8.70
N ALA A 63 -38.57 2.30 8.64
CA ALA A 63 -37.89 1.63 9.77
C ALA A 63 -36.54 2.25 10.10
N SER A 64 -35.75 2.60 9.06
CA SER A 64 -34.38 3.13 9.22
C SER A 64 -34.30 4.65 9.31
N ALA A 65 -35.39 5.36 8.96
CA ALA A 65 -35.40 6.81 8.76
C ALA A 65 -34.32 7.31 7.77
N VAL A 66 -33.95 6.46 6.79
CA VAL A 66 -33.02 6.75 5.70
C VAL A 66 -33.72 6.36 4.40
N PRO A 67 -33.80 7.25 3.40
CA PRO A 67 -34.53 6.93 2.16
C PRO A 67 -33.66 6.19 1.15
N THR A 68 -32.34 6.41 1.15
CA THR A 68 -31.45 5.89 0.12
C THR A 68 -30.15 5.35 0.70
N VAL A 69 -29.52 4.42 -0.03
CA VAL A 69 -28.14 3.96 0.18
C VAL A 69 -27.35 4.24 -1.09
N LYS A 70 -26.23 4.94 -0.94
CA LYS A 70 -25.30 5.24 -2.04
C LYS A 70 -24.26 4.15 -2.16
N VAL A 71 -24.13 3.59 -3.36
CA VAL A 71 -23.16 2.55 -3.69
C VAL A 71 -22.22 3.04 -4.80
N TYR A 72 -20.93 2.76 -4.69
CA TYR A 72 -19.99 2.95 -5.78
C TYR A 72 -19.66 1.62 -6.46
N THR A 73 -19.69 1.60 -7.80
CA THR A 73 -19.33 0.41 -8.58
C THR A 73 -18.52 0.74 -9.83
N THR A 74 -17.56 -0.08 -10.16
CA THR A 74 -16.84 -0.08 -11.45
C THR A 74 -17.53 -0.99 -12.49
N ARG A 75 -18.55 -1.77 -12.06
CA ARG A 75 -19.27 -2.74 -12.87
C ARG A 75 -20.79 -2.46 -12.90
N PRO A 76 -21.20 -1.25 -13.31
CA PRO A 76 -22.64 -0.94 -13.41
C PRO A 76 -23.37 -1.84 -14.43
N ASP A 77 -22.65 -2.42 -15.39
CA ASP A 77 -23.13 -3.43 -16.35
C ASP A 77 -23.74 -4.66 -15.65
N THR A 78 -23.25 -5.03 -14.45
CA THR A 78 -23.71 -6.23 -13.74
C THR A 78 -24.87 -5.98 -12.76
N LEU A 79 -25.47 -4.80 -12.73
CA LEU A 79 -26.54 -4.45 -11.81
C LEU A 79 -27.72 -5.46 -11.82
N PHE A 80 -28.13 -5.97 -12.98
CA PHE A 80 -29.19 -6.98 -13.07
C PHE A 80 -28.85 -8.33 -12.42
N GLY A 81 -27.58 -8.53 -12.05
CA GLY A 81 -27.10 -9.66 -11.27
C GLY A 81 -26.98 -9.38 -9.77
N ALA A 82 -27.41 -8.20 -9.31
CA ALA A 82 -27.36 -7.82 -7.91
C ALA A 82 -28.22 -8.75 -7.04
N ALA A 83 -27.62 -9.43 -6.09
CA ALA A 83 -28.28 -10.36 -5.19
C ALA A 83 -28.46 -9.79 -3.77
N PHE A 84 -27.61 -8.84 -3.37
CA PHE A 84 -27.66 -8.17 -2.07
C PHE A 84 -26.95 -6.81 -2.12
N LEU A 85 -27.29 -5.92 -1.19
CA LEU A 85 -26.43 -4.81 -0.79
C LEU A 85 -25.67 -5.18 0.46
N ALA A 86 -24.41 -4.75 0.56
CA ALA A 86 -23.62 -4.90 1.77
C ALA A 86 -23.08 -3.55 2.24
N LEU A 87 -23.26 -3.28 3.54
CA LEU A 87 -22.78 -2.10 4.24
C LEU A 87 -21.51 -2.45 5.03
N SER A 88 -20.59 -1.50 5.10
CA SER A 88 -19.50 -1.56 6.06
C SER A 88 -20.04 -1.59 7.50
N PRO A 89 -19.38 -2.30 8.44
CA PRO A 89 -19.67 -2.16 9.87
C PRO A 89 -19.59 -0.71 10.38
N ASP A 90 -18.80 0.13 9.74
CA ASP A 90 -18.61 1.55 10.09
C ASP A 90 -19.52 2.50 9.28
N HIS A 91 -20.40 1.99 8.44
CA HIS A 91 -21.34 2.80 7.69
C HIS A 91 -22.35 3.50 8.63
N PRO A 92 -22.74 4.78 8.40
CA PRO A 92 -23.68 5.50 9.27
C PRO A 92 -25.01 4.78 9.48
N LEU A 93 -25.52 4.08 8.46
CA LEU A 93 -26.74 3.26 8.60
C LEU A 93 -26.51 2.06 9.51
N SER A 94 -25.33 1.41 9.45
CA SER A 94 -24.97 0.30 10.35
C SER A 94 -24.91 0.76 11.81
N ALA A 95 -24.31 1.92 12.07
CA ALA A 95 -24.27 2.53 13.40
C ALA A 95 -25.68 2.81 13.94
N ARG A 96 -26.56 3.41 13.11
CA ARG A 96 -27.95 3.68 13.48
C ARG A 96 -28.76 2.41 13.80
N LEU A 97 -28.56 1.34 13.02
CA LEU A 97 -29.22 0.07 13.27
C LEU A 97 -28.75 -0.57 14.59
N ALA A 98 -27.48 -0.38 14.95
CA ALA A 98 -26.91 -0.87 16.19
C ALA A 98 -27.49 -0.17 17.45
N GLU A 99 -27.94 1.07 17.35
CA GLU A 99 -28.61 1.78 18.45
C GLU A 99 -29.93 1.09 18.85
N GLY A 100 -30.61 0.46 17.90
CA GLY A 100 -31.92 -0.19 18.09
C GLY A 100 -31.88 -1.72 18.28
N ASP A 101 -30.78 -2.39 17.93
CA ASP A 101 -30.65 -3.85 18.00
C ASP A 101 -29.28 -4.28 18.56
N ALA A 102 -29.28 -4.88 19.75
CA ALA A 102 -28.08 -5.39 20.42
C ALA A 102 -27.34 -6.48 19.61
N ARG A 103 -28.03 -7.22 18.73
CA ARG A 103 -27.43 -8.24 17.86
C ARG A 103 -26.61 -7.59 16.75
N VAL A 104 -27.12 -6.49 16.18
CA VAL A 104 -26.36 -5.67 15.21
C VAL A 104 -25.12 -5.10 15.85
N ALA A 105 -25.24 -4.54 17.07
CA ALA A 105 -24.11 -4.01 17.81
C ALA A 105 -23.06 -5.10 18.11
N ALA A 106 -23.48 -6.30 18.51
CA ALA A 106 -22.59 -7.43 18.75
C ALA A 106 -21.86 -7.88 17.47
N PHE A 107 -22.56 -7.95 16.35
CA PHE A 107 -21.95 -8.31 15.05
C PHE A 107 -20.91 -7.27 14.59
N ILE A 108 -21.23 -5.98 14.70
CA ILE A 108 -20.26 -4.90 14.40
C ILE A 108 -19.02 -5.01 15.29
N ALA A 109 -19.20 -5.28 16.58
CA ALA A 109 -18.09 -5.50 17.50
C ALA A 109 -17.25 -6.74 17.15
N GLU A 110 -17.87 -7.79 16.62
CA GLU A 110 -17.18 -8.97 16.10
C GLU A 110 -16.34 -8.63 14.86
N CYS A 111 -16.92 -7.91 13.90
CA CYS A 111 -16.19 -7.45 12.71
C CYS A 111 -14.96 -6.61 13.07
N LYS A 112 -15.06 -5.74 14.07
CA LYS A 112 -13.95 -4.86 14.54
C LYS A 112 -12.81 -5.62 15.22
N ARG A 113 -13.02 -6.85 15.64
CA ARG A 113 -11.96 -7.72 16.18
C ARG A 113 -11.13 -8.41 15.09
N GLY A 114 -11.62 -8.46 13.87
CA GLY A 114 -10.88 -8.91 12.69
C GLY A 114 -9.86 -7.86 12.21
N GLY A 115 -8.82 -8.29 11.49
CA GLY A 115 -7.90 -7.36 10.83
C GLY A 115 -8.55 -6.64 9.67
N THR A 116 -8.11 -5.42 9.37
CA THR A 116 -8.61 -4.57 8.26
C THR A 116 -7.64 -4.45 7.10
N SER A 117 -6.51 -5.16 7.10
CA SER A 117 -5.64 -5.19 5.93
C SER A 117 -6.35 -5.89 4.77
N ALA A 118 -6.09 -5.44 3.54
CA ALA A 118 -6.65 -6.06 2.33
C ALA A 118 -6.37 -7.58 2.29
N GLU A 119 -5.17 -7.99 2.69
CA GLU A 119 -4.76 -9.39 2.75
C GLU A 119 -5.57 -10.23 3.75
N VAL A 120 -5.87 -9.66 4.92
CA VAL A 120 -6.73 -10.33 5.92
C VAL A 120 -8.16 -10.42 5.42
N ILE A 121 -8.68 -9.36 4.80
CA ILE A 121 -10.03 -9.34 4.23
C ILE A 121 -10.19 -10.35 3.09
N GLU A 122 -9.17 -10.56 2.27
CA GLU A 122 -9.19 -11.58 1.21
C GLU A 122 -9.27 -13.00 1.77
N THR A 123 -8.52 -13.29 2.82
CA THR A 123 -8.35 -14.65 3.37
C THR A 123 -9.36 -15.02 4.45
N GLN A 124 -9.96 -14.05 5.14
CA GLN A 124 -10.92 -14.32 6.20
C GLN A 124 -12.27 -14.84 5.68
N GLU A 125 -12.98 -15.60 6.50
CA GLU A 125 -14.34 -16.04 6.23
C GLU A 125 -15.28 -14.83 6.05
N LYS A 126 -16.12 -14.86 5.00
CA LYS A 126 -17.07 -13.78 4.72
C LYS A 126 -18.28 -13.90 5.65
N LEU A 127 -18.42 -12.92 6.55
CA LEU A 127 -19.50 -12.84 7.52
C LEU A 127 -20.45 -11.69 7.18
N GLY A 128 -21.75 -11.91 7.38
CA GLY A 128 -22.77 -10.92 7.18
C GLY A 128 -23.93 -11.04 8.17
N TYR A 129 -24.54 -9.90 8.48
CA TYR A 129 -25.75 -9.80 9.27
C TYR A 129 -26.89 -9.29 8.38
N ASP A 130 -27.96 -10.05 8.24
CA ASP A 130 -29.16 -9.61 7.55
C ASP A 130 -29.89 -8.56 8.41
N THR A 131 -29.99 -7.34 7.86
CA THR A 131 -30.63 -6.22 8.57
C THR A 131 -32.18 -6.27 8.54
N GLY A 132 -32.74 -7.12 7.72
CA GLY A 132 -34.15 -7.13 7.40
C GLY A 132 -34.62 -5.96 6.52
N LEU A 133 -33.70 -5.06 6.15
CA LEU A 133 -34.00 -3.97 5.20
C LEU A 133 -33.86 -4.48 3.76
N THR A 134 -34.62 -3.82 2.86
CA THR A 134 -34.53 -4.07 1.42
C THR A 134 -34.42 -2.76 0.65
N VAL A 135 -33.73 -2.78 -0.48
CA VAL A 135 -33.67 -1.68 -1.44
C VAL A 135 -34.40 -2.07 -2.73
N VAL A 136 -34.92 -1.07 -3.43
CA VAL A 136 -35.49 -1.22 -4.77
C VAL A 136 -34.35 -1.25 -5.79
N HIS A 137 -34.40 -2.16 -6.75
CA HIS A 137 -33.38 -2.26 -7.81
C HIS A 137 -33.45 -1.03 -8.74
N PRO A 138 -32.32 -0.35 -9.01
CA PRO A 138 -32.32 0.96 -9.69
C PRO A 138 -32.75 0.92 -11.17
N LEU A 139 -32.74 -0.26 -11.79
CA LEU A 139 -33.12 -0.46 -13.20
C LEU A 139 -34.44 -1.24 -13.37
N ASP A 140 -34.98 -1.79 -12.28
CA ASP A 140 -36.23 -2.55 -12.27
C ASP A 140 -36.95 -2.41 -10.92
N GLU A 141 -37.93 -1.52 -10.85
CA GLU A 141 -38.68 -1.20 -9.62
C GLU A 141 -39.50 -2.38 -9.05
N THR A 142 -39.67 -3.45 -9.82
CA THR A 142 -40.37 -4.66 -9.37
C THR A 142 -39.48 -5.58 -8.53
N LEU A 143 -38.15 -5.39 -8.59
CA LEU A 143 -37.17 -6.18 -7.87
C LEU A 143 -36.74 -5.46 -6.59
N THR A 144 -36.58 -6.23 -5.53
CA THR A 144 -35.97 -5.77 -4.28
C THR A 144 -34.77 -6.63 -3.91
N VAL A 145 -33.80 -5.99 -3.27
CA VAL A 145 -32.53 -6.61 -2.90
C VAL A 145 -32.34 -6.45 -1.38
N PRO A 146 -31.99 -7.52 -0.64
CA PRO A 146 -31.76 -7.45 0.81
C PRO A 146 -30.49 -6.66 1.15
N VAL A 147 -30.49 -6.03 2.32
CA VAL A 147 -29.36 -5.25 2.83
C VAL A 147 -28.68 -5.98 3.98
N TYR A 148 -27.40 -6.26 3.84
CA TYR A 148 -26.55 -6.88 4.85
C TYR A 148 -25.54 -5.89 5.44
N ILE A 149 -25.08 -6.11 6.66
CA ILE A 149 -23.81 -5.58 7.15
C ILE A 149 -22.78 -6.68 6.96
N ALA A 150 -21.64 -6.39 6.34
CA ALA A 150 -20.65 -7.42 5.99
C ALA A 150 -19.22 -7.03 6.38
N ASN A 151 -18.44 -7.99 6.92
CA ASN A 151 -17.08 -7.78 7.43
C ASN A 151 -16.04 -7.48 6.35
N PHE A 152 -16.36 -7.67 5.07
CA PHE A 152 -15.44 -7.45 3.94
C PHE A 152 -15.69 -6.13 3.19
N VAL A 153 -16.66 -5.32 3.64
CA VAL A 153 -16.92 -3.98 3.07
C VAL A 153 -16.19 -2.93 3.90
N LEU A 154 -15.35 -2.15 3.23
CA LEU A 154 -14.56 -1.09 3.86
C LEU A 154 -15.21 0.27 3.69
N MET A 155 -15.19 1.09 4.75
CA MET A 155 -15.66 2.48 4.69
C MET A 155 -14.75 3.37 3.86
N ASP A 156 -13.46 3.08 3.82
CA ASP A 156 -12.43 3.91 3.17
C ASP A 156 -12.37 3.76 1.64
N TYR A 157 -13.18 2.89 1.05
CA TYR A 157 -13.25 2.73 -0.41
C TYR A 157 -14.67 2.95 -0.91
N GLY A 158 -14.83 3.97 -1.76
CA GLY A 158 -16.14 4.35 -2.28
C GLY A 158 -17.04 5.00 -1.24
N THR A 159 -18.20 4.42 -1.00
CA THR A 159 -19.26 4.97 -0.11
C THR A 159 -19.44 4.15 1.17
N GLY A 160 -18.62 3.12 1.40
CA GLY A 160 -18.85 2.16 2.48
C GLY A 160 -20.03 1.22 2.26
N ALA A 161 -20.57 1.18 1.02
CA ALA A 161 -21.62 0.27 0.60
C ALA A 161 -21.32 -0.27 -0.80
N ILE A 162 -21.64 -1.55 -1.02
CA ILE A 162 -21.52 -2.22 -2.32
C ILE A 162 -22.83 -2.93 -2.66
N PHE A 163 -23.07 -3.20 -3.94
CA PHE A 163 -23.98 -4.28 -4.32
C PHE A 163 -23.17 -5.53 -4.65
N GLY A 164 -23.65 -6.68 -4.24
CA GLY A 164 -23.03 -7.96 -4.52
C GLY A 164 -23.57 -8.58 -5.79
N CYS A 165 -22.67 -8.96 -6.71
CA CYS A 165 -22.99 -9.69 -7.92
C CYS A 165 -22.31 -11.07 -7.92
N PRO A 166 -22.90 -12.09 -7.29
CA PRO A 166 -22.27 -13.40 -7.05
C PRO A 166 -21.78 -14.13 -8.28
N ALA A 167 -22.41 -13.90 -9.41
CA ALA A 167 -22.00 -14.53 -10.66
C ALA A 167 -20.67 -13.99 -11.21
N HIS A 168 -20.26 -12.77 -10.81
CA HIS A 168 -19.16 -12.01 -11.42
C HIS A 168 -18.14 -11.44 -10.42
N ASP A 169 -18.24 -11.81 -9.15
CA ASP A 169 -17.24 -11.53 -8.10
C ASP A 169 -17.15 -12.74 -7.15
N GLN A 170 -15.95 -13.27 -6.94
CA GLN A 170 -15.74 -14.47 -6.14
C GLN A 170 -16.13 -14.28 -4.67
N ARG A 171 -15.86 -13.10 -4.10
CA ARG A 171 -16.23 -12.79 -2.69
C ARG A 171 -17.74 -12.77 -2.51
N ASP A 172 -18.43 -12.21 -3.49
CA ASP A 172 -19.88 -12.15 -3.50
C ASP A 172 -20.49 -13.54 -3.71
N LEU A 173 -19.83 -14.40 -4.52
CA LEU A 173 -20.26 -15.79 -4.73
C LEU A 173 -20.13 -16.62 -3.45
N ASP A 174 -19.00 -16.51 -2.76
CA ASP A 174 -18.77 -17.21 -1.50
C ASP A 174 -19.79 -16.77 -0.43
N PHE A 175 -20.04 -15.46 -0.36
CA PHE A 175 -21.05 -14.89 0.51
C PHE A 175 -22.47 -15.37 0.17
N ALA A 176 -22.85 -15.28 -1.10
CA ALA A 176 -24.18 -15.69 -1.55
C ALA A 176 -24.48 -17.16 -1.27
N ARG A 177 -23.49 -18.03 -1.47
CA ARG A 177 -23.64 -19.46 -1.16
C ARG A 177 -23.81 -19.71 0.31
N LYS A 178 -23.05 -19.02 1.16
CA LYS A 178 -23.16 -19.16 2.61
C LYS A 178 -24.53 -18.75 3.13
N TYR A 179 -25.11 -17.69 2.56
CA TYR A 179 -26.40 -17.14 3.00
C TYR A 179 -27.60 -17.56 2.14
N GLY A 180 -27.40 -18.46 1.16
CA GLY A 180 -28.48 -18.96 0.31
C GLY A 180 -29.08 -17.91 -0.62
N LEU A 181 -28.29 -16.92 -1.05
CA LEU A 181 -28.72 -15.85 -1.93
C LEU A 181 -28.65 -16.31 -3.41
N PRO A 182 -29.44 -15.69 -4.31
CA PRO A 182 -29.46 -16.06 -5.71
C PRO A 182 -28.13 -15.75 -6.41
N VAL A 183 -27.74 -16.61 -7.36
CA VAL A 183 -26.59 -16.42 -8.25
C VAL A 183 -27.10 -16.31 -9.67
N LYS A 184 -27.23 -15.08 -10.18
CA LYS A 184 -27.76 -14.80 -11.53
C LYS A 184 -26.63 -14.35 -12.44
N PRO A 185 -26.21 -15.17 -13.43
CA PRO A 185 -25.21 -14.75 -14.41
C PRO A 185 -25.81 -13.73 -15.37
N VAL A 186 -25.06 -12.66 -15.63
CA VAL A 186 -25.47 -11.55 -16.50
C VAL A 186 -24.42 -11.18 -17.55
N VAL A 187 -23.23 -11.81 -17.53
CA VAL A 187 -22.23 -11.75 -18.58
C VAL A 187 -22.02 -13.16 -19.10
N LEU A 188 -22.20 -13.34 -20.38
CA LEU A 188 -22.02 -14.61 -21.09
C LEU A 188 -20.64 -14.65 -21.72
N PRO A 189 -19.82 -15.69 -21.46
CA PRO A 189 -18.54 -15.87 -22.14
C PRO A 189 -18.71 -15.96 -23.67
N PRO A 190 -17.70 -15.57 -24.47
CA PRO A 190 -17.72 -15.79 -25.92
C PRO A 190 -17.99 -17.25 -26.27
N ASP A 191 -18.68 -17.48 -27.38
CA ASP A 191 -18.97 -18.81 -27.93
C ASP A 191 -19.69 -19.78 -26.97
N THR A 192 -20.41 -19.26 -25.99
CA THR A 192 -21.13 -20.04 -24.97
C THR A 192 -22.65 -19.98 -25.22
N ASP A 193 -23.33 -21.13 -25.10
CA ASP A 193 -24.80 -21.18 -25.15
C ASP A 193 -25.41 -20.60 -23.87
N PRO A 194 -26.24 -19.54 -23.98
CA PRO A 194 -26.91 -18.95 -22.82
C PRO A 194 -27.72 -19.93 -21.98
N ALA A 195 -28.31 -20.95 -22.62
CA ALA A 195 -29.16 -21.93 -21.94
C ALA A 195 -28.33 -22.97 -21.13
N ALA A 196 -27.06 -23.14 -21.47
CA ALA A 196 -26.15 -24.09 -20.81
C ALA A 196 -25.22 -23.41 -19.78
N PHE A 197 -25.14 -22.07 -19.80
CA PHE A 197 -24.20 -21.36 -18.92
C PHE A 197 -24.72 -21.24 -17.50
N ALA A 198 -23.95 -21.77 -16.56
CA ALA A 198 -24.20 -21.66 -15.13
C ALA A 198 -22.88 -21.43 -14.36
N ILE A 199 -22.96 -20.72 -13.26
CA ILE A 199 -21.82 -20.46 -12.39
C ILE A 199 -21.52 -21.71 -11.56
N GLY A 200 -20.29 -22.23 -11.73
CA GLY A 200 -19.74 -23.35 -10.96
C GLY A 200 -19.18 -22.91 -9.60
N THR A 201 -18.04 -23.47 -9.22
CA THR A 201 -17.32 -23.11 -7.97
C THR A 201 -16.67 -21.74 -8.03
N GLU A 202 -16.38 -21.24 -9.21
CA GLU A 202 -15.73 -19.96 -9.47
C GLU A 202 -16.68 -18.99 -10.16
N ALA A 203 -16.58 -17.71 -9.78
CA ALA A 203 -17.29 -16.63 -10.44
C ALA A 203 -16.66 -16.35 -11.81
N TYR A 204 -17.46 -15.84 -12.74
CA TYR A 204 -16.96 -15.46 -14.07
C TYR A 204 -16.70 -13.96 -14.13
N ASP A 205 -15.45 -13.54 -14.20
CA ASP A 205 -15.01 -12.14 -14.28
C ASP A 205 -14.45 -11.75 -15.68
N GLY A 206 -14.54 -12.66 -16.66
CA GLY A 206 -14.00 -12.50 -18.00
C GLY A 206 -14.83 -11.58 -18.91
N GLU A 207 -14.34 -11.45 -20.14
CA GLU A 207 -14.99 -10.71 -21.23
C GLU A 207 -16.23 -11.45 -21.75
N GLY A 208 -17.19 -10.70 -22.31
CA GLY A 208 -18.40 -11.32 -22.87
C GLY A 208 -19.47 -10.32 -23.26
N THR A 209 -20.65 -10.84 -23.49
CA THR A 209 -21.85 -10.06 -23.81
C THR A 209 -22.88 -10.17 -22.71
N LEU A 210 -23.66 -9.09 -22.50
CA LEU A 210 -24.72 -9.08 -21.48
C LEU A 210 -25.88 -9.99 -21.90
N PHE A 211 -26.43 -10.72 -20.92
CA PHE A 211 -27.67 -11.49 -21.04
C PHE A 211 -28.41 -11.52 -19.70
N ASN A 212 -29.64 -11.93 -19.66
CA ASN A 212 -30.50 -11.86 -18.47
C ASN A 212 -30.59 -10.43 -17.85
N SER A 213 -30.32 -9.40 -18.63
CA SER A 213 -30.13 -8.01 -18.21
C SER A 213 -31.10 -7.04 -18.91
N GLY A 214 -32.18 -7.57 -19.48
CA GLY A 214 -33.24 -6.77 -20.09
C GLY A 214 -32.73 -5.91 -21.25
N PHE A 215 -32.77 -4.58 -21.11
CA PHE A 215 -32.38 -3.68 -22.20
C PHE A 215 -30.87 -3.71 -22.52
N LEU A 216 -30.06 -4.38 -21.71
CA LEU A 216 -28.61 -4.55 -21.92
C LEU A 216 -28.26 -5.82 -22.71
N ASP A 217 -29.22 -6.73 -22.90
CA ASP A 217 -28.97 -8.03 -23.53
C ASP A 217 -28.35 -7.86 -24.93
N GLY A 218 -27.28 -8.61 -25.19
CA GLY A 218 -26.51 -8.55 -26.42
C GLY A 218 -25.47 -7.42 -26.51
N MET A 219 -25.41 -6.52 -25.53
CA MET A 219 -24.39 -5.45 -25.50
C MET A 219 -23.04 -5.98 -25.03
N SER A 220 -21.95 -5.33 -25.49
CA SER A 220 -20.65 -5.49 -24.86
C SER A 220 -20.64 -4.92 -23.43
N ILE A 221 -19.69 -5.35 -22.59
CA ILE A 221 -19.52 -4.81 -21.24
C ILE A 221 -19.34 -3.28 -21.27
N ALA A 222 -18.56 -2.77 -22.22
CA ALA A 222 -18.30 -1.33 -22.35
C ALA A 222 -19.58 -0.54 -22.72
N ASP A 223 -20.34 -1.03 -23.70
CA ASP A 223 -21.59 -0.39 -24.12
C ASP A 223 -22.65 -0.45 -23.00
N ALA A 224 -22.71 -1.56 -22.28
CA ALA A 224 -23.64 -1.73 -21.16
C ALA A 224 -23.34 -0.77 -20.00
N LYS A 225 -22.05 -0.60 -19.64
CA LYS A 225 -21.64 0.40 -18.64
C LYS A 225 -22.11 1.79 -19.01
N GLU A 226 -21.90 2.17 -20.28
CA GLU A 226 -22.33 3.48 -20.79
C GLU A 226 -23.86 3.62 -20.81
N ALA A 227 -24.58 2.58 -21.24
CA ALA A 227 -26.04 2.58 -21.28
C ALA A 227 -26.65 2.73 -19.88
N VAL A 228 -26.14 2.00 -18.89
CA VAL A 228 -26.57 2.10 -17.49
C VAL A 228 -26.29 3.49 -16.93
N ALA A 229 -25.05 4.01 -17.12
CA ALA A 229 -24.69 5.32 -16.63
C ALA A 229 -25.62 6.40 -17.19
N ARG A 230 -25.81 6.45 -18.52
CA ARG A 230 -26.74 7.42 -19.16
C ARG A 230 -28.19 7.28 -18.67
N ARG A 231 -28.64 6.07 -18.40
CA ARG A 231 -29.99 5.84 -17.91
C ARG A 231 -30.14 6.39 -16.50
N LEU A 232 -29.25 6.04 -15.58
CA LEU A 232 -29.33 6.47 -14.19
C LEU A 232 -29.02 7.96 -13.99
N GLU A 233 -28.24 8.59 -14.85
CA GLU A 233 -28.03 10.05 -14.87
C GLU A 233 -29.32 10.84 -15.17
N ARG A 234 -30.25 10.23 -15.89
CA ARG A 234 -31.55 10.86 -16.25
C ARG A 234 -32.63 10.68 -15.18
N PHE A 235 -32.58 9.59 -14.43
CA PHE A 235 -33.51 9.37 -13.32
C PHE A 235 -33.10 10.17 -12.10
N ARG A 236 -34.07 10.58 -11.31
CA ARG A 236 -33.83 11.38 -10.12
C ARG A 236 -34.44 10.68 -8.89
N VAL A 237 -33.66 10.69 -7.82
CA VAL A 237 -34.02 10.25 -6.49
C VAL A 237 -33.70 11.40 -5.54
N GLU A 238 -34.67 11.88 -4.75
CA GLU A 238 -34.49 13.02 -3.84
C GLU A 238 -33.84 14.25 -4.50
N ASP A 239 -34.31 14.63 -5.70
CA ASP A 239 -33.80 15.75 -6.49
C ASP A 239 -32.34 15.61 -6.99
N GLN A 240 -31.70 14.47 -6.78
CA GLN A 240 -30.37 14.15 -7.29
C GLN A 240 -30.47 13.12 -8.44
N PRO A 241 -29.49 13.12 -9.39
CA PRO A 241 -29.37 12.03 -10.34
C PRO A 241 -29.20 10.69 -9.60
N GLN A 242 -29.92 9.66 -10.03
CA GLN A 242 -29.80 8.32 -9.44
C GLN A 242 -28.42 7.69 -9.68
N GLY A 243 -27.76 8.03 -10.79
CA GLY A 243 -26.38 7.70 -11.10
C GLY A 243 -25.51 8.92 -11.28
N THR A 244 -24.30 8.89 -10.78
CA THR A 244 -23.28 9.95 -10.98
C THR A 244 -21.94 9.31 -11.27
N ARG A 245 -21.34 9.66 -12.42
CA ARG A 245 -19.98 9.17 -12.77
C ARG A 245 -18.97 9.72 -11.79
N ARG A 246 -18.04 8.86 -11.36
CA ARG A 246 -16.97 9.21 -10.44
C ARG A 246 -15.68 8.56 -10.85
N VAL A 247 -14.60 9.31 -10.64
CA VAL A 247 -13.24 8.78 -10.64
C VAL A 247 -12.81 8.65 -9.19
N ASN A 248 -12.46 7.43 -8.80
CA ASN A 248 -11.93 7.13 -7.48
C ASN A 248 -10.49 6.65 -7.60
N PHE A 249 -9.72 6.85 -6.54
CA PHE A 249 -8.35 6.36 -6.41
C PHE A 249 -8.27 5.41 -5.23
N ARG A 250 -7.50 4.31 -5.39
CA ARG A 250 -7.21 3.41 -4.28
C ARG A 250 -6.18 4.01 -3.31
N LEU A 251 -5.37 4.95 -3.81
CA LEU A 251 -4.44 5.71 -3.00
C LEU A 251 -5.16 6.39 -1.85
N ARG A 252 -4.60 6.31 -0.65
CA ARG A 252 -5.11 6.97 0.56
C ARG A 252 -4.16 8.06 1.00
N ASP A 253 -4.65 9.01 1.77
CA ASP A 253 -3.83 10.06 2.36
C ASP A 253 -2.74 9.47 3.24
N TRP A 254 -1.59 10.08 3.21
CA TRP A 254 -0.41 9.60 3.93
C TRP A 254 -0.45 10.02 5.40
N GLY A 255 -0.75 9.06 6.28
CA GLY A 255 -0.70 9.25 7.74
C GLY A 255 0.73 9.37 8.24
N ILE A 256 1.10 10.55 8.72
CA ILE A 256 2.47 10.85 9.14
C ILE A 256 2.69 10.74 10.65
N SER A 257 1.64 10.67 11.45
CA SER A 257 1.73 10.60 12.92
C SER A 257 2.33 9.30 13.41
N ARG A 258 3.33 9.37 14.28
CA ARG A 258 3.93 8.23 14.97
C ARG A 258 4.04 8.51 16.47
N GLN A 259 3.53 7.59 17.29
CA GLN A 259 3.55 7.66 18.76
C GLN A 259 4.88 7.12 19.27
N ARG A 260 5.97 7.75 18.86
CA ARG A 260 7.35 7.38 19.22
C ARG A 260 8.26 8.60 19.32
N TYR A 261 9.38 8.44 20.01
CA TYR A 261 10.38 9.49 20.20
C TYR A 261 11.13 9.82 18.91
N TRP A 262 11.59 8.78 18.19
CA TRP A 262 12.40 8.96 16.98
C TRP A 262 11.57 9.47 15.80
N GLY A 263 11.89 10.66 15.35
CA GLY A 263 11.27 11.32 14.22
C GLY A 263 11.26 12.84 14.39
N CYS A 264 10.94 13.57 13.31
CA CYS A 264 10.79 15.01 13.37
C CYS A 264 9.51 15.38 14.15
N PRO A 265 9.57 16.25 15.16
CA PRO A 265 8.38 16.72 15.88
C PRO A 265 7.41 17.44 14.92
N ILE A 266 6.12 17.21 15.10
CA ILE A 266 5.07 17.93 14.37
C ILE A 266 4.91 19.32 15.04
N PRO A 267 5.14 20.44 14.30
CA PRO A 267 5.21 21.76 14.91
C PRO A 267 3.84 22.38 15.16
N VAL A 268 3.03 21.73 16.01
CA VAL A 268 1.68 22.15 16.37
C VAL A 268 1.49 22.14 17.88
N ILE A 269 0.68 23.09 18.37
CA ILE A 269 0.26 23.22 19.76
C ILE A 269 -1.26 23.13 19.82
N HIS A 270 -1.79 22.24 20.65
CA HIS A 270 -3.21 22.04 20.86
C HIS A 270 -3.71 22.90 22.01
N CYS A 271 -4.55 23.86 21.69
CA CYS A 271 -5.20 24.75 22.65
C CYS A 271 -6.70 24.44 22.75
N THR A 272 -7.24 24.35 23.94
CA THR A 272 -8.68 24.08 24.16
C THR A 272 -9.58 25.19 23.62
N THR A 273 -9.08 26.43 23.56
CA THR A 273 -9.83 27.60 23.08
C THR A 273 -9.60 27.85 21.58
N CYS A 274 -8.33 27.73 21.12
CA CYS A 274 -7.95 28.12 19.74
C CYS A 274 -7.89 26.94 18.78
N GLY A 275 -8.03 25.70 19.25
CA GLY A 275 -7.78 24.49 18.46
C GLY A 275 -6.29 24.24 18.17
N PRO A 276 -5.94 23.55 17.09
CA PRO A 276 -4.56 23.38 16.67
C PRO A 276 -3.95 24.72 16.21
N VAL A 277 -2.81 25.07 16.76
CA VAL A 277 -2.08 26.33 16.44
C VAL A 277 -0.66 25.96 16.02
N PRO A 278 -0.17 26.42 14.86
CA PRO A 278 1.22 26.20 14.47
C PRO A 278 2.20 26.83 15.46
N VAL A 279 3.33 26.17 15.67
CA VAL A 279 4.46 26.75 16.42
C VAL A 279 4.97 27.97 15.69
N PRO A 280 5.18 29.11 16.36
CA PRO A 280 5.74 30.33 15.75
C PRO A 280 7.10 30.07 15.09
N ARG A 281 7.38 30.80 14.00
CA ARG A 281 8.60 30.57 13.20
C ARG A 281 9.90 30.81 13.98
N ASP A 282 9.89 31.76 14.91
CA ASP A 282 11.01 32.10 15.80
C ASP A 282 11.27 31.03 16.87
N GLN A 283 10.34 30.07 17.03
CA GLN A 283 10.47 28.91 17.92
C GLN A 283 10.79 27.60 17.17
N LEU A 284 11.07 27.68 15.88
CA LEU A 284 11.52 26.54 15.09
C LEU A 284 13.06 26.49 15.02
N PRO A 285 13.64 25.30 14.99
CA PRO A 285 12.99 23.98 15.00
C PRO A 285 12.48 23.57 16.40
N VAL A 286 11.40 22.79 16.45
CA VAL A 286 10.98 22.14 17.69
C VAL A 286 11.99 21.04 18.00
N GLN A 287 12.74 21.19 19.10
CA GLN A 287 13.73 20.21 19.53
C GLN A 287 13.08 19.14 20.43
N LEU A 288 13.50 17.89 20.28
CA LEU A 288 13.11 16.80 21.17
C LEU A 288 13.77 16.99 22.54
N PRO A 289 13.09 16.60 23.65
CA PRO A 289 13.69 16.65 24.98
C PRO A 289 14.72 15.52 25.17
N ASP A 290 15.83 15.82 25.85
CA ASP A 290 16.89 14.85 26.11
C ASP A 290 16.61 13.96 27.34
N ASP A 291 15.73 14.39 28.24
CA ASP A 291 15.42 13.74 29.51
C ASP A 291 14.24 12.74 29.41
N VAL A 292 14.17 11.98 28.35
CA VAL A 292 13.08 11.03 28.09
C VAL A 292 13.46 9.62 28.52
N THR A 293 12.52 8.92 29.16
CA THR A 293 12.68 7.51 29.57
C THR A 293 11.88 6.56 28.66
N PHE A 294 12.45 5.38 28.41
CA PHE A 294 11.84 4.32 27.59
C PHE A 294 11.44 3.08 28.42
N ASP A 295 11.32 3.25 29.72
CA ASP A 295 11.06 2.21 30.73
C ASP A 295 9.62 1.68 30.70
N ARG A 296 8.70 2.36 30.03
CA ARG A 296 7.27 2.04 29.99
C ARG A 296 6.70 2.06 28.58
N PRO A 297 5.69 1.21 28.29
CA PRO A 297 4.94 1.28 27.02
C PRO A 297 4.25 2.64 26.82
N GLY A 298 3.98 2.97 25.56
CA GLY A 298 3.31 4.20 25.13
C GLY A 298 4.27 5.29 24.69
N ASN A 299 3.72 6.42 24.23
CA ASN A 299 4.50 7.52 23.68
C ASN A 299 5.36 8.21 24.76
N PRO A 300 6.69 8.20 24.65
CA PRO A 300 7.57 8.84 25.63
C PRO A 300 7.37 10.36 25.72
N LEU A 301 7.10 11.02 24.59
CA LEU A 301 6.90 12.47 24.53
C LEU A 301 5.62 12.93 25.25
N ASP A 302 4.60 12.09 25.29
CA ASP A 302 3.38 12.40 26.05
C ASP A 302 3.63 12.46 27.56
N ARG A 303 4.69 11.79 28.03
CA ARG A 303 5.13 11.82 29.46
C ARG A 303 6.06 12.98 29.79
N ALA A 304 6.71 13.58 28.80
CA ALA A 304 7.65 14.69 28.98
C ALA A 304 6.92 16.02 29.25
N LYS A 305 6.30 16.15 30.42
CA LYS A 305 5.42 17.29 30.78
C LYS A 305 6.08 18.65 30.61
N ALA A 306 7.35 18.81 31.01
CA ALA A 306 8.08 20.07 30.91
C ALA A 306 8.25 20.53 29.46
N TRP A 307 8.39 19.60 28.50
CA TRP A 307 8.47 19.88 27.09
C TRP A 307 7.09 20.01 26.43
N ARG A 308 6.13 19.17 26.87
CA ARG A 308 4.80 19.07 26.27
C ARG A 308 3.89 20.25 26.62
N ASP A 309 3.88 20.63 27.93
CA ASP A 309 2.93 21.62 28.43
C ASP A 309 3.49 23.03 28.24
N VAL A 310 2.85 23.82 27.40
CA VAL A 310 3.32 25.14 26.95
C VAL A 310 2.17 26.14 26.89
N PRO A 311 2.41 27.44 26.95
CA PRO A 311 1.38 28.45 26.68
C PRO A 311 0.99 28.43 25.19
N CYS A 312 -0.28 28.65 24.90
CA CYS A 312 -0.77 28.84 23.54
C CYS A 312 -0.16 30.13 22.93
N PRO A 313 0.49 30.06 21.75
CA PRO A 313 1.12 31.26 21.17
C PRO A 313 0.09 32.30 20.67
N LYS A 314 -1.19 31.91 20.53
CA LYS A 314 -2.27 32.81 20.08
C LYS A 314 -3.00 33.51 21.22
N CYS A 315 -3.27 32.82 22.36
CA CYS A 315 -4.09 33.38 23.44
C CYS A 315 -3.43 33.33 24.83
N GLY A 316 -2.24 32.73 24.95
CA GLY A 316 -1.51 32.61 26.21
C GLY A 316 -2.07 31.57 27.20
N ALA A 317 -3.21 30.96 26.91
CA ALA A 317 -3.80 29.93 27.78
C ALA A 317 -2.93 28.66 27.86
N PRO A 318 -3.03 27.84 28.93
CA PRO A 318 -2.37 26.53 28.97
C PRO A 318 -2.74 25.67 27.78
N ALA A 319 -1.73 25.09 27.13
CA ALA A 319 -1.86 24.29 25.91
C ALA A 319 -0.83 23.16 25.91
N ARG A 320 -0.89 22.28 24.92
CA ARG A 320 0.00 21.12 24.81
C ARG A 320 0.61 21.04 23.41
N ARG A 321 1.93 20.80 23.34
CA ARG A 321 2.56 20.44 22.08
C ARG A 321 1.98 19.12 21.56
N GLU A 322 1.98 19.00 20.22
CA GLU A 322 1.82 17.69 19.60
C GLU A 322 2.93 16.75 20.07
N THR A 323 2.55 15.55 20.47
CA THR A 323 3.50 14.54 20.98
C THR A 323 3.82 13.45 19.97
N ASP A 324 3.10 13.42 18.85
CA ASP A 324 3.46 12.56 17.73
C ASP A 324 4.66 13.15 16.97
N THR A 325 5.53 12.27 16.50
CA THR A 325 6.58 12.61 15.56
C THR A 325 6.16 12.20 14.15
N MET A 326 6.79 12.81 13.14
CA MET A 326 6.53 12.45 11.75
C MET A 326 7.12 11.07 11.43
N ASP A 327 6.44 10.34 10.57
CA ASP A 327 7.01 9.20 9.85
C ASP A 327 8.36 9.57 9.23
N THR A 328 9.38 8.74 9.42
CA THR A 328 10.73 9.00 8.91
C THR A 328 10.80 9.05 7.37
N PHE A 329 9.79 8.54 6.68
CA PHE A 329 9.64 8.76 5.24
C PHE A 329 9.41 10.23 4.87
N VAL A 330 8.95 11.07 5.79
CA VAL A 330 8.86 12.53 5.55
C VAL A 330 10.24 13.10 5.30
N ASP A 331 11.23 12.74 6.12
CA ASP A 331 12.61 13.21 5.96
C ASP A 331 13.22 12.73 4.65
N SER A 332 13.07 11.44 4.33
CA SER A 332 13.60 10.85 3.09
C SER A 332 12.89 11.35 1.82
N SER A 333 11.69 11.93 1.94
CA SER A 333 10.93 12.42 0.79
C SER A 333 11.43 13.73 0.20
N TRP A 334 12.34 14.44 0.88
CA TRP A 334 12.87 15.71 0.42
C TRP A 334 14.37 15.95 0.71
N TYR A 335 15.10 14.98 1.29
CA TYR A 335 16.50 15.13 1.67
C TYR A 335 17.41 15.55 0.49
N PHE A 336 17.12 15.08 -0.72
CA PHE A 336 17.85 15.42 -1.94
C PHE A 336 17.72 16.91 -2.30
N LEU A 337 16.60 17.55 -1.98
CA LEU A 337 16.42 19.00 -2.09
C LEU A 337 17.26 19.73 -1.03
N ARG A 338 17.28 19.20 0.19
CA ARG A 338 18.07 19.76 1.28
C ARG A 338 19.56 19.66 1.02
N TYR A 339 20.04 18.56 0.44
CA TYR A 339 21.45 18.37 0.09
C TYR A 339 21.95 19.33 -1.01
N ALA A 340 21.09 19.75 -1.90
CA ALA A 340 21.40 20.79 -2.89
C ALA A 340 21.60 22.18 -2.28
N SER A 341 21.18 22.40 -1.02
CA SER A 341 21.16 23.69 -0.35
C SER A 341 22.29 23.81 0.67
N ASP A 342 23.20 24.74 0.50
CA ASP A 342 24.40 24.91 1.34
C ASP A 342 24.16 25.74 2.62
N SER A 343 22.94 26.22 2.86
CA SER A 343 22.61 27.08 3.99
C SER A 343 22.07 26.29 5.17
N ALA A 344 22.66 26.46 6.37
CA ALA A 344 22.08 25.99 7.63
C ALA A 344 20.84 26.79 8.07
N GLU A 345 20.72 28.03 7.61
CA GLU A 345 19.65 28.95 8.01
C GLU A 345 18.34 28.78 7.23
N ARG A 346 18.40 28.19 6.05
CA ARG A 346 17.24 27.97 5.17
C ARG A 346 17.09 26.50 4.86
N PRO A 347 15.88 25.96 4.94
CA PRO A 347 15.66 24.56 4.60
C PRO A 347 15.95 24.25 3.12
N LEU A 348 15.70 25.23 2.22
CA LEU A 348 15.88 25.10 0.77
C LEU A 348 16.43 26.39 0.19
N ASP A 349 17.40 26.28 -0.72
CA ASP A 349 17.84 27.32 -1.63
C ASP A 349 17.25 27.08 -3.02
N LYS A 350 16.38 28.00 -3.46
CA LYS A 350 15.68 27.85 -4.76
C LYS A 350 16.60 27.83 -5.96
N GLN A 351 17.68 28.61 -5.95
CA GLN A 351 18.62 28.67 -7.07
C GLN A 351 19.44 27.40 -7.17
N ALA A 352 19.93 26.91 -6.03
CA ALA A 352 20.66 25.64 -5.96
C ALA A 352 19.76 24.46 -6.38
N VAL A 353 18.52 24.42 -5.87
CA VAL A 353 17.54 23.39 -6.28
C VAL A 353 17.25 23.48 -7.78
N ALA A 354 17.04 24.65 -8.34
CA ALA A 354 16.80 24.82 -9.78
C ALA A 354 17.98 24.40 -10.64
N HIS A 355 19.22 24.48 -10.12
CA HIS A 355 20.43 24.08 -10.81
C HIS A 355 20.69 22.56 -10.74
N TRP A 356 20.49 21.94 -9.57
CA TRP A 356 20.87 20.57 -9.32
C TRP A 356 19.75 19.53 -9.54
N LEU A 357 18.49 19.95 -9.59
CA LEU A 357 17.36 19.04 -9.73
C LEU A 357 16.62 19.24 -11.08
N PRO A 358 15.97 18.16 -11.58
CA PRO A 358 15.86 16.82 -10.97
C PRO A 358 17.23 16.12 -10.89
N VAL A 359 17.36 15.17 -9.95
CA VAL A 359 18.56 14.29 -9.87
C VAL A 359 18.68 13.50 -11.17
N ASP A 360 19.85 13.54 -11.81
CA ASP A 360 20.06 12.93 -13.14
C ASP A 360 19.88 11.42 -13.14
N GLN A 361 20.41 10.75 -12.11
CA GLN A 361 20.31 9.30 -11.93
C GLN A 361 20.16 8.96 -10.45
N TYR A 362 19.06 8.30 -10.12
CA TYR A 362 18.76 7.82 -8.76
C TYR A 362 18.85 6.31 -8.72
N ILE A 363 19.52 5.75 -7.69
CA ILE A 363 19.77 4.31 -7.60
C ILE A 363 19.26 3.82 -6.25
N GLY A 364 18.49 2.73 -6.24
CA GLY A 364 17.96 2.14 -5.02
C GLY A 364 17.19 0.85 -5.24
N GLY A 365 16.66 0.26 -4.17
CA GLY A 365 15.91 -0.98 -4.22
C GLY A 365 14.49 -0.77 -4.75
N ILE A 366 13.97 -1.78 -5.44
CA ILE A 366 12.60 -1.76 -6.01
C ILE A 366 11.51 -1.75 -4.92
N GLU A 367 11.82 -2.18 -3.70
CA GLU A 367 10.91 -2.17 -2.56
C GLU A 367 10.38 -0.78 -2.20
N HIS A 368 11.09 0.26 -2.65
CA HIS A 368 10.68 1.66 -2.44
C HIS A 368 9.75 2.21 -3.53
N ALA A 369 9.38 1.42 -4.54
CA ALA A 369 8.58 1.86 -5.68
C ALA A 369 7.30 2.60 -5.28
N ILE A 370 6.57 2.10 -4.28
CA ILE A 370 5.29 2.62 -3.78
C ILE A 370 5.39 3.30 -2.41
N LEU A 371 6.60 3.43 -1.87
CA LEU A 371 6.91 4.10 -0.61
C LEU A 371 7.73 5.36 -0.88
N HIS A 372 9.03 5.34 -0.59
CA HIS A 372 9.92 6.48 -0.73
C HIS A 372 9.84 7.15 -2.12
N LEU A 373 9.83 6.40 -3.20
CA LEU A 373 9.79 6.97 -4.56
C LEU A 373 8.48 7.70 -4.84
N LEU A 374 7.34 7.14 -4.42
CA LEU A 374 6.04 7.78 -4.57
C LEU A 374 5.93 9.01 -3.66
N TYR A 375 6.37 8.89 -2.42
CA TYR A 375 6.34 10.00 -1.47
C TYR A 375 7.26 11.15 -1.89
N SER A 376 8.44 10.86 -2.45
CA SER A 376 9.35 11.90 -2.98
C SER A 376 8.72 12.67 -4.15
N ARG A 377 8.01 11.99 -5.05
CA ARG A 377 7.27 12.61 -6.15
C ARG A 377 6.16 13.51 -5.62
N PHE A 378 5.38 13.01 -4.67
CA PHE A 378 4.32 13.79 -4.02
C PHE A 378 4.89 15.02 -3.28
N PHE A 379 5.91 14.83 -2.45
CA PHE A 379 6.48 15.89 -1.61
C PHE A 379 7.09 17.02 -2.47
N THR A 380 7.73 16.66 -3.58
CA THR A 380 8.24 17.64 -4.55
C THR A 380 7.11 18.49 -5.14
N ARG A 381 5.98 17.87 -5.53
CA ARG A 381 4.79 18.58 -6.02
C ARG A 381 4.15 19.45 -4.95
N ALA A 382 4.03 18.96 -3.73
CA ALA A 382 3.49 19.72 -2.60
C ALA A 382 4.36 20.95 -2.30
N LEU A 383 5.68 20.83 -2.32
CA LEU A 383 6.59 21.96 -2.18
C LEU A 383 6.46 22.97 -3.34
N LYS A 384 6.25 22.49 -4.56
CA LYS A 384 5.96 23.36 -5.71
C LYS A 384 4.64 24.09 -5.54
N ALA A 385 3.58 23.41 -5.14
CA ALA A 385 2.28 24.03 -4.87
C ALA A 385 2.38 25.10 -3.76
N CYS A 386 3.27 24.92 -2.79
CA CYS A 386 3.59 25.89 -1.75
C CYS A 386 4.58 26.99 -2.22
N GLY A 387 4.98 27.03 -3.50
CA GLY A 387 5.91 28.01 -4.06
C GLY A 387 7.34 27.91 -3.55
N ARG A 388 7.75 26.75 -3.04
CA ARG A 388 9.08 26.54 -2.48
C ARG A 388 10.11 26.10 -3.50
N VAL A 389 9.72 25.36 -4.51
CA VAL A 389 10.53 24.85 -5.62
C VAL A 389 9.74 24.97 -6.93
N ASP A 390 10.43 24.85 -8.07
CA ASP A 390 9.81 24.88 -9.40
C ASP A 390 9.82 23.51 -10.09
N VAL A 391 10.57 22.55 -9.54
CA VAL A 391 10.67 21.15 -10.02
C VAL A 391 9.37 20.40 -9.74
N THR A 392 8.98 19.51 -10.65
CA THR A 392 7.79 18.64 -10.50
C THR A 392 8.15 17.19 -10.20
N GLU A 393 9.26 16.69 -10.77
CA GLU A 393 9.77 15.34 -10.51
C GLU A 393 11.12 15.40 -9.83
N PRO A 394 11.36 14.60 -8.79
CA PRO A 394 12.62 14.62 -8.05
C PRO A 394 13.78 13.99 -8.80
N PHE A 395 13.51 12.93 -9.60
CA PHE A 395 14.51 12.08 -10.25
C PHE A 395 14.21 11.95 -11.74
N ALA A 396 15.14 12.38 -12.60
CA ALA A 396 15.02 12.27 -14.05
C ALA A 396 15.21 10.81 -14.51
N GLY A 397 16.16 10.09 -13.93
CA GLY A 397 16.44 8.69 -14.19
C GLY A 397 16.41 7.88 -12.91
N LEU A 398 15.88 6.67 -12.99
CA LEU A 398 15.85 5.70 -11.88
C LEU A 398 16.47 4.39 -12.33
N PHE A 399 17.34 3.85 -11.50
CA PHE A 399 17.86 2.50 -11.63
C PHE A 399 17.46 1.70 -10.38
N THR A 400 16.75 0.59 -10.57
CA THR A 400 16.37 -0.29 -9.46
C THR A 400 17.25 -1.50 -9.41
N GLN A 401 17.93 -1.68 -8.29
CA GLN A 401 18.74 -2.86 -8.02
C GLN A 401 17.82 -4.06 -7.70
N GLY A 402 18.25 -5.25 -8.15
CA GLY A 402 17.69 -6.51 -7.70
C GLY A 402 18.00 -6.77 -6.22
N MET A 403 17.28 -7.70 -5.65
CA MET A 403 17.47 -8.12 -4.26
C MET A 403 18.53 -9.23 -4.17
N ILE A 404 19.23 -9.30 -3.04
CA ILE A 404 20.01 -10.47 -2.69
C ILE A 404 19.06 -11.49 -2.08
N VAL A 405 19.00 -12.65 -2.71
CA VAL A 405 18.17 -13.77 -2.28
C VAL A 405 19.05 -14.91 -1.77
N HIS A 406 18.51 -15.73 -0.90
CA HIS A 406 19.19 -16.91 -0.37
C HIS A 406 18.19 -18.03 -0.16
N GLU A 407 18.65 -19.27 -0.32
CA GLU A 407 17.85 -20.46 0.03
C GLU A 407 17.28 -20.36 1.44
N THR A 408 16.18 -21.01 1.65
CA THR A 408 15.54 -21.12 2.96
C THR A 408 15.65 -22.54 3.49
N TYR A 409 15.79 -22.68 4.80
CA TYR A 409 16.00 -23.97 5.45
C TYR A 409 15.00 -24.22 6.56
N LYS A 410 14.40 -25.43 6.58
CA LYS A 410 13.48 -25.85 7.65
C LYS A 410 13.89 -27.21 8.22
N ASP A 411 13.78 -27.31 9.55
CA ASP A 411 13.88 -28.60 10.23
C ASP A 411 12.61 -29.46 10.02
N PRO A 412 12.60 -30.75 10.45
CA PRO A 412 11.42 -31.60 10.32
C PRO A 412 10.18 -31.11 11.07
N ALA A 413 10.35 -30.23 12.06
CA ALA A 413 9.24 -29.59 12.79
C ALA A 413 8.72 -28.30 12.10
N GLY A 414 9.26 -27.96 10.92
CA GLY A 414 8.87 -26.77 10.14
C GLY A 414 9.48 -25.45 10.63
N ARG A 415 10.42 -25.47 11.56
CA ARG A 415 11.07 -24.28 12.10
C ARG A 415 12.19 -23.84 11.17
N TRP A 416 12.31 -22.52 10.96
CA TRP A 416 13.37 -21.92 10.16
C TRP A 416 14.74 -22.08 10.82
N LEU A 417 15.77 -22.39 10.01
CA LEU A 417 17.18 -22.52 10.40
C LEU A 417 18.03 -21.44 9.74
N PHE A 418 19.10 -21.03 10.42
CA PHE A 418 20.11 -20.16 9.81
C PHE A 418 21.03 -20.98 8.89
N PRO A 419 21.63 -20.36 7.85
CA PRO A 419 22.58 -21.04 6.96
C PRO A 419 23.74 -21.73 7.71
N GLU A 420 24.26 -21.11 8.78
CA GLU A 420 25.32 -21.68 9.62
C GLU A 420 24.89 -22.92 10.44
N GLU A 421 23.60 -23.19 10.58
CA GLU A 421 23.09 -24.41 11.25
C GLU A 421 22.99 -25.59 10.29
N VAL A 422 23.23 -25.36 8.95
CA VAL A 422 22.92 -26.33 7.90
C VAL A 422 24.18 -26.74 7.14
N LYS A 423 24.36 -28.03 6.90
CA LYS A 423 25.38 -28.59 6.02
C LYS A 423 24.72 -29.11 4.74
N LEU A 424 25.07 -28.49 3.62
CA LEU A 424 24.67 -28.96 2.30
C LEU A 424 25.46 -30.22 1.93
N LEU A 425 24.78 -31.26 1.46
CA LEU A 425 25.38 -32.54 1.05
C LEU A 425 25.46 -32.70 -0.46
N GLY A 426 24.95 -31.72 -1.24
CA GLY A 426 24.76 -31.79 -2.68
C GLY A 426 23.38 -32.37 -3.07
N ASP A 427 23.03 -32.25 -4.36
CA ASP A 427 21.77 -32.74 -4.95
C ASP A 427 20.50 -32.26 -4.20
N GLY A 428 20.52 -31.03 -3.66
CA GLY A 428 19.39 -30.45 -2.92
C GLY A 428 19.16 -31.07 -1.54
N LYS A 429 20.12 -31.88 -1.04
CA LYS A 429 20.05 -32.49 0.28
C LYS A 429 20.86 -31.68 1.30
N ALA A 430 20.28 -31.54 2.49
CA ALA A 430 20.92 -30.85 3.59
C ALA A 430 20.63 -31.52 4.92
N VAL A 431 21.51 -31.33 5.89
CA VAL A 431 21.34 -31.82 7.25
C VAL A 431 21.70 -30.74 8.26
N LYS A 432 21.10 -30.78 9.41
CA LYS A 432 21.44 -29.93 10.54
C LYS A 432 22.81 -30.33 11.11
N ILE A 433 23.69 -29.37 11.32
CA ILE A 433 25.09 -29.65 11.70
C ILE A 433 25.20 -30.35 13.04
N ASP A 434 24.40 -29.95 14.03
CA ASP A 434 24.46 -30.44 15.41
C ASP A 434 23.82 -31.83 15.59
N THR A 435 22.74 -32.14 14.88
CA THR A 435 21.95 -33.35 15.08
C THR A 435 22.04 -34.36 13.93
N GLY A 436 22.47 -33.94 12.74
CA GLY A 436 22.43 -34.77 11.53
C GLY A 436 21.02 -35.00 10.97
N GLU A 437 20.00 -34.35 11.52
CA GLU A 437 18.61 -34.45 11.04
C GLU A 437 18.47 -33.89 9.63
N PRO A 438 17.63 -34.47 8.78
CA PRO A 438 17.39 -33.95 7.43
C PRO A 438 16.76 -32.55 7.48
N VAL A 439 17.20 -31.68 6.59
CA VAL A 439 16.71 -30.29 6.43
C VAL A 439 16.00 -30.17 5.09
N THR A 440 14.84 -29.54 5.07
CA THR A 440 14.15 -29.18 3.83
C THR A 440 14.75 -27.88 3.30
N VAL A 441 15.31 -27.96 2.08
CA VAL A 441 15.81 -26.79 1.35
C VAL A 441 14.66 -26.20 0.53
N GLY A 442 14.33 -24.94 0.77
CA GLY A 442 13.35 -24.20 0.00
C GLY A 442 14.00 -23.28 -1.05
N PRO A 443 13.22 -22.70 -1.94
CA PRO A 443 13.74 -21.84 -3.00
C PRO A 443 14.45 -20.59 -2.43
N PRO A 444 15.35 -19.98 -3.23
CA PRO A 444 15.93 -18.68 -2.90
C PRO A 444 14.84 -17.62 -2.76
N GLU A 445 14.82 -16.94 -1.63
CA GLU A 445 13.88 -15.87 -1.31
C GLU A 445 14.62 -14.66 -0.74
N LYS A 446 13.97 -13.50 -0.75
CA LYS A 446 14.49 -12.29 -0.10
C LYS A 446 14.99 -12.61 1.31
N MET A 447 16.23 -12.21 1.62
CA MET A 447 16.79 -12.38 2.95
C MET A 447 15.94 -11.67 4.01
N SER A 448 15.56 -12.39 5.07
CA SER A 448 14.78 -11.86 6.18
C SER A 448 15.13 -12.53 7.51
N LYS A 449 15.13 -11.75 8.57
CA LYS A 449 15.36 -12.26 9.94
C LYS A 449 14.29 -13.27 10.38
N SER A 450 13.05 -13.13 9.89
CA SER A 450 11.94 -14.04 10.22
C SER A 450 12.10 -15.43 9.61
N LYS A 451 12.68 -15.51 8.40
CA LYS A 451 12.98 -16.77 7.71
C LYS A 451 14.39 -17.28 8.00
N LYS A 452 15.19 -16.54 8.74
CA LYS A 452 16.57 -16.85 9.11
C LYS A 452 17.52 -17.10 7.93
N ASN A 453 17.17 -16.71 6.71
CA ASN A 453 17.99 -16.89 5.52
C ASN A 453 18.92 -15.69 5.26
N VAL A 454 19.45 -15.07 6.31
CA VAL A 454 20.31 -13.89 6.26
C VAL A 454 21.75 -14.30 6.35
N VAL A 455 22.59 -13.73 5.49
CA VAL A 455 24.06 -13.77 5.61
C VAL A 455 24.52 -12.38 6.02
N PRO A 456 25.04 -12.20 7.25
CA PRO A 456 25.47 -10.88 7.73
C PRO A 456 26.67 -10.37 6.91
N PRO A 457 26.65 -9.11 6.44
CA PRO A 457 27.78 -8.52 5.70
C PRO A 457 29.10 -8.55 6.47
N GLU A 458 29.04 -8.42 7.79
CA GLU A 458 30.20 -8.47 8.68
C GLU A 458 30.94 -9.83 8.58
N VAL A 459 30.20 -10.94 8.56
CA VAL A 459 30.76 -12.28 8.42
C VAL A 459 31.48 -12.44 7.10
N VAL A 460 30.91 -11.89 6.02
CA VAL A 460 31.54 -11.91 4.69
C VAL A 460 32.80 -11.05 4.66
N ALA A 461 32.74 -9.84 5.24
CA ALA A 461 33.85 -8.92 5.30
C ALA A 461 35.04 -9.52 6.10
N ASP A 462 34.75 -10.15 7.23
CA ASP A 462 35.78 -10.77 8.09
C ASP A 462 36.40 -12.03 7.46
N THR A 463 35.62 -12.79 6.68
CA THR A 463 36.09 -14.05 6.08
C THR A 463 36.81 -13.83 4.76
N TYR A 464 36.29 -12.99 3.87
CA TYR A 464 36.75 -12.83 2.49
C TYR A 464 37.32 -11.44 2.18
N GLY A 465 37.04 -10.46 3.02
CA GLY A 465 37.37 -9.05 2.79
C GLY A 465 36.26 -8.29 2.02
N VAL A 466 36.18 -6.99 2.29
CA VAL A 466 35.15 -6.10 1.72
C VAL A 466 35.25 -6.01 0.21
N ASP A 467 36.47 -5.96 -0.36
CA ASP A 467 36.67 -5.87 -1.80
C ASP A 467 36.21 -7.12 -2.54
N CYS A 468 36.34 -8.29 -1.91
CA CYS A 468 35.80 -9.54 -2.45
C CYS A 468 34.26 -9.52 -2.47
N ALA A 469 33.63 -9.06 -1.39
CA ALA A 469 32.17 -8.90 -1.33
C ALA A 469 31.67 -7.95 -2.41
N ARG A 470 32.30 -6.78 -2.57
CA ARG A 470 31.96 -5.79 -3.61
C ARG A 470 32.16 -6.36 -5.02
N TRP A 471 33.25 -7.08 -5.25
CA TRP A 471 33.48 -7.72 -6.55
C TRP A 471 32.41 -8.76 -6.88
N PHE A 472 32.05 -9.63 -5.93
CA PHE A 472 30.96 -10.61 -6.11
C PHE A 472 29.66 -9.93 -6.48
N MET A 473 29.26 -8.92 -5.71
CA MET A 473 28.00 -8.20 -5.92
C MET A 473 27.88 -7.52 -7.30
N LEU A 474 29.03 -7.10 -7.88
CA LEU A 474 29.03 -6.36 -9.14
C LEU A 474 29.33 -7.23 -10.36
N SER A 475 29.86 -8.44 -10.18
CA SER A 475 30.33 -9.29 -11.29
C SER A 475 29.48 -10.55 -11.52
N ASP A 476 28.72 -10.99 -10.51
CA ASP A 476 28.02 -12.27 -10.59
C ASP A 476 26.73 -12.18 -11.42
N THR A 477 25.95 -11.16 -11.19
CA THR A 477 24.64 -10.97 -11.84
C THR A 477 24.48 -9.51 -12.28
N PRO A 478 23.80 -9.23 -13.41
CA PRO A 478 23.41 -7.86 -13.74
C PRO A 478 22.66 -7.21 -12.57
N PRO A 479 23.05 -5.99 -12.17
CA PRO A 479 22.53 -5.39 -10.92
C PRO A 479 21.04 -5.11 -10.92
N GLU A 480 20.33 -5.18 -12.07
CA GLU A 480 18.89 -5.07 -12.18
C GLU A 480 18.14 -6.36 -11.79
N ARG A 481 18.85 -7.48 -11.73
CA ARG A 481 18.26 -8.79 -11.41
C ARG A 481 18.56 -9.17 -9.97
N ASP A 482 17.68 -10.01 -9.43
CA ASP A 482 17.96 -10.64 -8.14
C ASP A 482 19.21 -11.51 -8.26
N SER A 483 20.13 -11.36 -7.29
CA SER A 483 21.36 -12.14 -7.20
C SER A 483 21.24 -13.15 -6.07
N GLU A 484 21.48 -14.41 -6.38
CA GLU A 484 21.50 -15.45 -5.37
C GLU A 484 22.84 -15.48 -4.64
N TRP A 485 22.79 -15.35 -3.33
CA TRP A 485 23.97 -15.54 -2.50
C TRP A 485 24.33 -17.02 -2.46
N THR A 486 25.51 -17.38 -2.98
CA THR A 486 26.04 -18.73 -2.92
C THR A 486 27.46 -18.73 -2.38
N GLN A 487 27.79 -19.77 -1.59
CA GLN A 487 29.14 -19.96 -1.07
C GLN A 487 30.17 -20.11 -2.19
N ALA A 488 29.83 -20.85 -3.25
CA ALA A 488 30.69 -21.07 -4.40
C ALA A 488 30.99 -19.76 -5.16
N GLY A 489 30.03 -18.86 -5.26
CA GLY A 489 30.17 -17.56 -5.92
C GLY A 489 31.14 -16.65 -5.19
N ILE A 490 30.98 -16.47 -3.87
CA ILE A 490 31.88 -15.62 -3.08
C ILE A 490 33.33 -16.19 -3.04
N GLU A 491 33.50 -17.51 -2.95
CA GLU A 491 34.80 -18.16 -3.04
C GLU A 491 35.46 -17.99 -4.42
N GLY A 492 34.64 -17.99 -5.49
CA GLY A 492 35.09 -17.67 -6.84
C GLY A 492 35.64 -16.25 -6.94
N ALA A 493 34.90 -15.29 -6.41
CA ALA A 493 35.31 -13.89 -6.33
C ALA A 493 36.62 -13.73 -5.49
N TRP A 494 36.71 -14.41 -4.35
CA TRP A 494 37.88 -14.39 -3.50
C TRP A 494 39.13 -14.92 -4.24
N ARG A 495 39.02 -16.07 -4.93
CA ARG A 495 40.11 -16.61 -5.75
C ARG A 495 40.56 -15.62 -6.83
N PHE A 496 39.62 -14.89 -7.45
CA PHE A 496 39.96 -13.86 -8.43
C PHE A 496 40.74 -12.71 -7.82
N VAL A 497 40.27 -12.14 -6.71
CA VAL A 497 40.97 -11.06 -5.99
C VAL A 497 42.39 -11.48 -5.58
N GLN A 498 42.53 -12.70 -5.06
CA GLN A 498 43.88 -13.26 -4.71
C GLN A 498 44.81 -13.40 -5.94
N ARG A 499 44.28 -13.76 -7.11
CA ARG A 499 45.05 -13.80 -8.35
C ARG A 499 45.52 -12.41 -8.78
N VAL A 500 44.62 -11.43 -8.73
CA VAL A 500 44.97 -10.03 -9.07
C VAL A 500 46.05 -9.51 -8.14
N TRP A 501 45.90 -9.73 -6.82
CA TRP A 501 46.88 -9.34 -5.83
C TRP A 501 48.26 -9.94 -6.12
N ARG A 502 48.32 -11.24 -6.36
CA ARG A 502 49.56 -11.95 -6.69
C ARG A 502 50.18 -11.44 -7.97
N LEU A 503 49.38 -11.26 -9.03
CA LEU A 503 49.87 -10.74 -10.31
C LEU A 503 50.54 -9.36 -10.17
N VAL A 504 49.94 -8.47 -9.38
CA VAL A 504 50.53 -7.15 -9.10
C VAL A 504 51.81 -7.29 -8.27
N GLY A 505 51.84 -8.18 -7.26
CA GLY A 505 53.05 -8.48 -6.48
C GLY A 505 54.20 -8.99 -7.36
N ASP A 506 53.90 -9.99 -8.19
CA ASP A 506 54.88 -10.56 -9.11
C ASP A 506 55.40 -9.50 -10.11
N ALA A 507 54.54 -8.64 -10.63
CA ALA A 507 54.91 -7.56 -11.52
C ALA A 507 55.83 -6.50 -10.85
N LEU A 508 55.58 -6.20 -9.58
CA LEU A 508 56.43 -5.29 -8.79
C LEU A 508 57.83 -5.89 -8.50
N GLU A 509 57.88 -7.20 -8.26
CA GLU A 509 59.14 -7.92 -8.06
C GLU A 509 60.00 -7.99 -9.33
N LEU A 510 59.37 -8.04 -10.51
CA LEU A 510 60.05 -8.00 -11.81
C LEU A 510 60.72 -6.66 -12.13
N GLY A 511 60.44 -5.61 -11.33
CA GLY A 511 61.22 -4.37 -11.31
C GLY A 511 61.25 -3.60 -12.63
N ALA A 512 60.13 -3.53 -13.34
CA ALA A 512 60.02 -2.66 -14.52
C ALA A 512 60.25 -1.19 -14.11
N PRO A 513 61.26 -0.48 -14.67
CA PRO A 513 61.50 0.91 -14.31
C PRO A 513 60.25 1.77 -14.57
N ALA A 514 60.02 2.73 -13.68
CA ALA A 514 58.93 3.69 -13.88
C ALA A 514 59.08 4.38 -15.24
N GLY A 515 58.03 4.30 -16.09
CA GLY A 515 58.06 4.88 -17.44
C GLY A 515 58.43 3.92 -18.57
N THR A 516 58.59 2.61 -18.31
CA THR A 516 58.72 1.61 -19.39
C THR A 516 57.45 1.63 -20.25
N PRO A 517 57.55 1.92 -21.59
CA PRO A 517 56.41 1.91 -22.46
C PRO A 517 55.74 0.53 -22.49
N PHE A 518 54.42 0.49 -22.49
CA PHE A 518 53.69 -0.74 -22.76
C PHE A 518 54.07 -1.26 -24.16
N PRO A 519 54.25 -2.57 -24.33
CA PRO A 519 54.42 -3.11 -25.68
C PRO A 519 53.17 -2.79 -26.51
N PRO A 520 53.34 -2.47 -27.81
CA PRO A 520 52.19 -2.24 -28.69
C PRO A 520 51.29 -3.49 -28.69
N ALA A 521 49.95 -3.25 -28.65
CA ALA A 521 48.94 -4.31 -28.64
C ALA A 521 48.99 -5.19 -29.89
#